data_2890411c2213b8e5dd013b5ffb900a1e
#
_entry.id   2890411c2213b8e5dd013b5ffb900a1e
#
_cell.length_a   1.000
_cell.length_b   1.000
_cell.length_c   1.000
_cell.angle_alpha   90.00
_cell.angle_beta   90.00
_cell.angle_gamma   90.00
#
_symmetry.space_group_name_H-M   'P 1'
#
loop_
_entity.id
_entity.type
_entity.pdbx_description
1 polymer ?
#
loop_
_entity_poly.entity_id
_entity_poly.type
_entity_poly.pdbx_seq_one_letter_code
_entity_poly.pdbx_strand_id
1 'polypeptide(L)'
;MYALISIIISLAALVVLLRLKVRIGVAMVVSACLLALLLRVWPADVGRALAEEWRSRPLTQTTGYLFVSLTALLLLVNVVGSAMEQIGLSQRLVPAMQGLFKSRRFALALIPLMMGMLPTPGGIMLSAPMVRQAGDKMGVERSRLAAINFLFRHLWEPVWPLFPAVPLIQSMLGISALTLFSYHIVLSGAGMLVGVMVLLISGIPPKQPDQQPFKRHVGHHLKDFLHAFWPIVFTAGLYIGLNVPPAVGIFLAIIGLLTMHRVPLKQWGAVFRAAREPDMVLLIFGALFFKVNLETSGAIGSVVEYLTRVHVPPSALVFLLPMLVAFMTGVTMPTVAITYPFLLAFIGTGPQAKMGLEALAFSGLTFGLWLTPVHLCLPLSA
;
A
#
# COMPACT_ATOMS: atom_id res chain seq x y z
N MET A 1 -29.42 10.53 6.28
CA MET A 1 -29.73 9.10 5.99
C MET A 1 -29.57 8.76 4.51
N TYR A 2 -30.12 9.53 3.58
CA TYR A 2 -30.02 9.27 2.12
C TYR A 2 -28.55 9.13 1.64
N ALA A 3 -27.66 10.05 2.00
CA ALA A 3 -26.25 10.00 1.61
C ALA A 3 -25.54 8.71 2.11
N LEU A 4 -25.80 8.28 3.36
CA LEU A 4 -25.26 7.05 3.89
C LEU A 4 -25.73 5.82 3.09
N ILE A 5 -27.00 5.75 2.74
CA ILE A 5 -27.58 4.68 1.92
C ILE A 5 -26.92 4.66 0.55
N SER A 6 -26.76 5.82 -0.10
CA SER A 6 -26.10 5.95 -1.41
C SER A 6 -24.66 5.41 -1.39
N ILE A 7 -23.91 5.72 -0.34
CA ILE A 7 -22.55 5.22 -0.12
C ILE A 7 -22.54 3.70 0.05
N ILE A 8 -23.42 3.17 0.91
CA ILE A 8 -23.53 1.72 1.14
C ILE A 8 -23.89 0.99 -0.16
N ILE A 9 -24.83 1.49 -0.94
CA ILE A 9 -25.21 0.89 -2.24
C ILE A 9 -24.02 0.89 -3.20
N SER A 10 -23.28 2.01 -3.29
CA SER A 10 -22.11 2.11 -4.17
C SER A 10 -20.99 1.16 -3.76
N LEU A 11 -20.73 1.02 -2.46
CA LEU A 11 -19.76 0.06 -1.92
C LEU A 11 -20.21 -1.40 -2.12
N ALA A 12 -21.50 -1.68 -1.94
CA ALA A 12 -22.06 -3.00 -2.22
C ALA A 12 -21.91 -3.37 -3.71
N ALA A 13 -22.18 -2.40 -4.61
CA ALA A 13 -21.95 -2.59 -6.05
C ALA A 13 -20.47 -2.88 -6.36
N LEU A 14 -19.53 -2.18 -5.72
CA LEU A 14 -18.08 -2.45 -5.85
C LEU A 14 -17.78 -3.91 -5.48
N VAL A 15 -18.27 -4.36 -4.31
CA VAL A 15 -18.05 -5.73 -3.84
C VAL A 15 -18.65 -6.76 -4.78
N VAL A 16 -19.87 -6.54 -5.25
CA VAL A 16 -20.53 -7.43 -6.23
C VAL A 16 -19.72 -7.55 -7.51
N LEU A 17 -19.24 -6.41 -8.05
CA LEU A 17 -18.40 -6.40 -9.26
C LEU A 17 -17.09 -7.17 -9.04
N LEU A 18 -16.44 -7.01 -7.88
CA LEU A 18 -15.24 -7.78 -7.55
C LEU A 18 -15.52 -9.28 -7.42
N ARG A 19 -16.66 -9.67 -6.85
CA ARG A 19 -17.11 -11.08 -6.80
C ARG A 19 -17.39 -11.66 -8.17
N LEU A 20 -17.85 -10.83 -9.11
CA LEU A 20 -18.02 -11.18 -10.52
C LEU A 20 -16.70 -11.18 -11.31
N LYS A 21 -15.56 -11.03 -10.63
CA LYS A 21 -14.21 -10.99 -11.21
C LYS A 21 -13.98 -9.84 -12.20
N VAL A 22 -14.74 -8.76 -12.08
CA VAL A 22 -14.46 -7.52 -12.81
C VAL A 22 -13.14 -6.93 -12.29
N ARG A 23 -12.33 -6.38 -13.20
CA ARG A 23 -11.07 -5.74 -12.85
C ARG A 23 -11.31 -4.60 -11.85
N ILE A 24 -10.44 -4.48 -10.85
CA ILE A 24 -10.66 -3.58 -9.71
C ILE A 24 -10.75 -2.12 -10.14
N GLY A 25 -9.97 -1.67 -11.13
CA GLY A 25 -10.04 -0.30 -11.64
C GLY A 25 -11.40 -0.01 -12.27
N VAL A 26 -11.92 -0.93 -13.10
CA VAL A 26 -13.25 -0.80 -13.71
C VAL A 26 -14.35 -0.81 -12.65
N ALA A 27 -14.28 -1.74 -11.70
CA ALA A 27 -15.25 -1.84 -10.60
C ALA A 27 -15.30 -0.54 -9.77
N MET A 28 -14.13 0.05 -9.52
CA MET A 28 -14.01 1.32 -8.77
C MET A 28 -14.62 2.50 -9.53
N VAL A 29 -14.36 2.61 -10.83
CA VAL A 29 -14.97 3.66 -11.68
C VAL A 29 -16.48 3.50 -11.74
N VAL A 30 -17.00 2.29 -11.96
CA VAL A 30 -18.45 2.02 -11.99
C VAL A 30 -19.10 2.39 -10.66
N SER A 31 -18.47 2.02 -9.53
CA SER A 31 -18.96 2.37 -8.19
C SER A 31 -18.97 3.88 -7.96
N ALA A 32 -17.92 4.59 -8.40
CA ALA A 32 -17.86 6.05 -8.31
C ALA A 32 -18.92 6.74 -9.19
N CYS A 33 -19.16 6.24 -10.39
CA CYS A 33 -20.24 6.72 -11.27
C CYS A 33 -21.63 6.47 -10.66
N LEU A 34 -21.85 5.31 -10.06
CA LEU A 34 -23.09 4.98 -9.35
C LEU A 34 -23.29 5.94 -8.17
N LEU A 35 -22.23 6.22 -7.40
CA LEU A 35 -22.28 7.18 -6.29
C LEU A 35 -22.67 8.59 -6.81
N ALA A 36 -22.03 9.07 -7.88
CA ALA A 36 -22.34 10.35 -8.50
C ALA A 36 -23.82 10.44 -8.89
N LEU A 37 -24.34 9.40 -9.54
CA LEU A 37 -25.75 9.31 -9.93
C LEU A 37 -26.69 9.35 -8.71
N LEU A 38 -26.41 8.54 -7.70
CA LEU A 38 -27.21 8.50 -6.47
C LEU A 38 -27.19 9.82 -5.72
N LEU A 39 -26.03 10.47 -5.59
CA LEU A 39 -25.88 11.76 -4.91
C LEU A 39 -26.25 12.97 -5.80
N ARG A 40 -26.66 12.71 -7.06
CA ARG A 40 -27.01 13.74 -8.05
C ARG A 40 -25.88 14.74 -8.31
N VAL A 41 -24.64 14.26 -8.32
CA VAL A 41 -23.46 15.05 -8.68
C VAL A 41 -23.28 15.02 -10.20
N TRP A 42 -23.44 16.15 -10.84
CA TRP A 42 -23.32 16.27 -12.28
C TRP A 42 -21.87 16.58 -12.71
N PRO A 43 -21.47 16.29 -13.94
CA PRO A 43 -20.12 16.61 -14.43
C PRO A 43 -19.74 18.09 -14.27
N ALA A 44 -20.71 19.01 -14.39
CA ALA A 44 -20.49 20.44 -14.17
C ALA A 44 -20.14 20.75 -12.70
N ASP A 45 -20.71 20.02 -11.74
CA ASP A 45 -20.42 20.21 -10.32
C ASP A 45 -19.01 19.74 -10.01
N VAL A 46 -18.60 18.58 -10.56
CA VAL A 46 -17.24 18.06 -10.46
C VAL A 46 -16.24 19.04 -11.06
N GLY A 47 -16.52 19.58 -12.26
CA GLY A 47 -15.66 20.57 -12.91
C GLY A 47 -15.48 21.83 -12.07
N ARG A 48 -16.55 22.33 -11.44
CA ARG A 48 -16.51 23.49 -10.53
C ARG A 48 -15.71 23.19 -9.28
N ALA A 49 -15.92 22.02 -8.66
CA ALA A 49 -15.19 21.59 -7.47
C ALA A 49 -13.68 21.47 -7.74
N LEU A 50 -13.28 20.86 -8.85
CA LEU A 50 -11.87 20.76 -9.24
C LEU A 50 -11.23 22.13 -9.53
N ALA A 51 -11.98 23.04 -10.17
CA ALA A 51 -11.52 24.42 -10.40
C ALA A 51 -11.35 25.20 -9.10
N GLU A 52 -12.24 25.00 -8.13
CA GLU A 52 -12.15 25.61 -6.80
C GLU A 52 -10.98 25.05 -5.99
N GLU A 53 -10.77 23.71 -6.00
CA GLU A 53 -9.58 23.11 -5.39
C GLU A 53 -8.28 23.72 -5.92
N TRP A 54 -8.20 23.93 -7.24
CA TRP A 54 -7.03 24.52 -7.89
C TRP A 54 -6.74 25.96 -7.44
N ARG A 55 -7.77 26.71 -7.06
CA ARG A 55 -7.65 28.10 -6.60
C ARG A 55 -7.41 28.23 -5.11
N SER A 56 -7.97 27.32 -4.32
CA SER A 56 -8.06 27.45 -2.86
C SER A 56 -7.10 26.55 -2.08
N ARG A 57 -6.62 25.44 -2.68
CA ARG A 57 -5.77 24.47 -2.00
C ARG A 57 -4.32 24.52 -2.51
N PRO A 58 -3.33 24.16 -1.67
CA PRO A 58 -1.97 23.90 -2.14
C PRO A 58 -1.97 22.87 -3.27
N LEU A 59 -1.11 23.06 -4.29
CA LEU A 59 -1.04 22.17 -5.46
C LEU A 59 -1.01 20.69 -5.10
N THR A 60 -0.18 20.34 -4.09
CA THR A 60 0.01 18.95 -3.62
C THR A 60 -1.23 18.30 -3.01
N GLN A 61 -2.26 19.08 -2.70
CA GLN A 61 -3.52 18.62 -2.12
C GLN A 61 -4.67 18.62 -3.13
N THR A 62 -4.44 19.11 -4.36
CA THR A 62 -5.46 19.09 -5.41
C THR A 62 -5.65 17.67 -5.96
N THR A 63 -6.89 17.34 -6.30
CA THR A 63 -7.24 16.01 -6.86
C THR A 63 -6.49 15.73 -8.17
N GLY A 64 -6.30 16.75 -9.02
CA GLY A 64 -5.53 16.62 -10.26
C GLY A 64 -4.07 16.24 -10.02
N TYR A 65 -3.40 16.93 -9.09
CA TYR A 65 -2.03 16.59 -8.70
C TYR A 65 -1.93 15.17 -8.11
N LEU A 66 -2.85 14.82 -7.22
CA LEU A 66 -2.90 13.49 -6.61
C LEU A 66 -3.08 12.40 -7.67
N PHE A 67 -3.97 12.63 -8.65
CA PHE A 67 -4.15 11.69 -9.76
C PHE A 67 -2.85 11.45 -10.53
N VAL A 68 -2.18 12.52 -10.93
CA VAL A 68 -0.92 12.43 -11.68
C VAL A 68 0.18 11.80 -10.85
N SER A 69 0.38 12.27 -9.61
CA SER A 69 1.47 11.82 -8.74
C SER A 69 1.31 10.34 -8.31
N LEU A 70 0.11 9.93 -7.91
CA LEU A 70 -0.15 8.55 -7.47
C LEU A 70 -0.15 7.57 -8.65
N THR A 71 -0.68 7.99 -9.80
CA THR A 71 -0.62 7.21 -11.04
C THR A 71 0.83 7.02 -11.48
N ALA A 72 1.61 8.11 -11.53
CA ALA A 72 3.03 8.03 -11.84
C ALA A 72 3.78 7.11 -10.87
N LEU A 73 3.50 7.22 -9.56
CA LEU A 73 4.11 6.35 -8.55
C LEU A 73 3.86 4.87 -8.86
N LEU A 74 2.59 4.47 -9.04
CA LEU A 74 2.23 3.06 -9.29
C LEU A 74 2.86 2.53 -10.59
N LEU A 75 2.82 3.33 -11.66
CA LEU A 75 3.40 2.93 -12.94
C LEU A 75 4.94 2.82 -12.85
N LEU A 76 5.60 3.76 -12.18
CA LEU A 76 7.05 3.75 -12.01
C LEU A 76 7.54 2.64 -11.08
N VAL A 77 6.74 2.18 -10.13
CA VAL A 77 7.04 0.99 -9.32
C VAL A 77 7.16 -0.25 -10.22
N ASN A 78 6.28 -0.42 -11.22
CA ASN A 78 6.39 -1.51 -12.18
C ASN A 78 7.63 -1.34 -13.08
N VAL A 79 7.94 -0.10 -13.46
CA VAL A 79 9.15 0.23 -14.27
C VAL A 79 10.43 -0.12 -13.52
N VAL A 80 10.53 0.20 -12.22
CA VAL A 80 11.72 -0.18 -11.43
C VAL A 80 11.88 -1.69 -11.33
N GLY A 81 10.76 -2.42 -11.15
CA GLY A 81 10.76 -3.88 -11.18
C GLY A 81 11.30 -4.43 -12.51
N SER A 82 10.79 -3.92 -13.64
CA SER A 82 11.26 -4.29 -15.00
C SER A 82 12.73 -3.92 -15.23
N ALA A 83 13.18 -2.76 -14.77
CA ALA A 83 14.58 -2.36 -14.83
C ALA A 83 15.48 -3.33 -14.08
N MET A 84 15.12 -3.67 -12.83
CA MET A 84 15.87 -4.62 -12.01
C MET A 84 15.94 -6.02 -12.62
N GLU A 85 14.89 -6.44 -13.31
CA GLU A 85 14.84 -7.72 -14.00
C GLU A 85 15.79 -7.72 -15.23
N GLN A 86 15.72 -6.69 -16.08
CA GLN A 86 16.54 -6.57 -17.27
C GLN A 86 18.05 -6.51 -16.99
N ILE A 87 18.45 -5.85 -15.89
CA ILE A 87 19.86 -5.79 -15.48
C ILE A 87 20.29 -6.98 -14.60
N GLY A 88 19.40 -7.96 -14.37
CA GLY A 88 19.68 -9.18 -13.62
C GLY A 88 19.82 -8.98 -12.10
N LEU A 89 19.41 -7.83 -11.56
CA LEU A 89 19.46 -7.57 -10.11
C LEU A 89 18.44 -8.43 -9.34
N SER A 90 17.26 -8.64 -9.89
CA SER A 90 16.22 -9.49 -9.28
C SER A 90 16.71 -10.93 -9.06
N GLN A 91 17.50 -11.46 -9.98
CA GLN A 91 18.09 -12.82 -9.89
C GLN A 91 19.18 -12.92 -8.83
N ARG A 92 19.92 -11.84 -8.56
CA ARG A 92 20.97 -11.79 -7.52
C ARG A 92 20.38 -11.54 -6.14
N LEU A 93 19.21 -10.93 -6.05
CA LEU A 93 18.56 -10.58 -4.79
C LEU A 93 18.25 -11.82 -3.95
N VAL A 94 17.73 -12.87 -4.56
CA VAL A 94 17.35 -14.13 -3.86
C VAL A 94 18.55 -14.82 -3.18
N PRO A 95 19.66 -15.11 -3.88
CA PRO A 95 20.85 -15.67 -3.26
C PRO A 95 21.48 -14.73 -2.22
N ALA A 96 21.49 -13.42 -2.48
CA ALA A 96 22.00 -12.43 -1.53
C ALA A 96 21.23 -12.47 -0.22
N MET A 97 19.90 -12.51 -0.28
CA MET A 97 19.05 -12.63 0.91
C MET A 97 19.28 -13.94 1.67
N GLN A 98 19.37 -15.06 0.96
CA GLN A 98 19.63 -16.37 1.58
C GLN A 98 21.01 -16.42 2.26
N GLY A 99 22.02 -15.79 1.68
CA GLY A 99 23.38 -15.73 2.22
C GLY A 99 23.59 -14.77 3.39
N LEU A 100 22.69 -13.80 3.57
CA LEU A 100 22.77 -12.85 4.68
C LEU A 100 22.36 -13.46 6.04
N PHE A 101 21.53 -14.51 6.04
CA PHE A 101 20.89 -14.98 7.28
C PHE A 101 21.53 -16.25 7.84
N LYS A 102 22.03 -16.14 9.08
CA LYS A 102 22.57 -17.28 9.83
C LYS A 102 21.50 -18.29 10.27
N SER A 103 20.27 -17.84 10.43
CA SER A 103 19.16 -18.63 10.96
C SER A 103 18.06 -18.74 9.92
N ARG A 104 17.69 -19.97 9.56
CA ARG A 104 16.55 -20.24 8.67
C ARG A 104 15.25 -19.64 9.24
N ARG A 105 15.08 -19.67 10.58
CA ARG A 105 13.94 -19.07 11.27
C ARG A 105 13.85 -17.57 11.01
N PHE A 106 14.98 -16.86 11.05
CA PHE A 106 15.05 -15.44 10.76
C PHE A 106 14.78 -15.14 9.27
N ALA A 107 15.28 -16.03 8.39
CA ALA A 107 15.05 -15.91 6.95
C ALA A 107 13.56 -15.99 6.59
N LEU A 108 12.76 -16.81 7.31
CA LEU A 108 11.31 -16.92 7.10
C LEU A 108 10.58 -15.57 7.23
N ALA A 109 10.98 -14.72 8.18
CA ALA A 109 10.38 -13.39 8.36
C ALA A 109 11.00 -12.35 7.44
N LEU A 110 12.32 -12.38 7.30
CA LEU A 110 13.06 -11.31 6.66
C LEU A 110 12.92 -11.33 5.13
N ILE A 111 12.75 -12.52 4.52
CA ILE A 111 12.49 -12.64 3.09
C ILE A 111 11.20 -11.90 2.69
N PRO A 112 10.03 -12.23 3.27
CA PRO A 112 8.80 -11.50 2.91
C PRO A 112 8.84 -10.05 3.36
N LEU A 113 9.48 -9.71 4.48
CA LEU A 113 9.66 -8.35 4.93
C LEU A 113 10.40 -7.50 3.88
N MET A 114 11.52 -7.98 3.37
CA MET A 114 12.29 -7.27 2.34
C MET A 114 11.52 -7.18 1.01
N MET A 115 10.89 -8.29 0.60
CA MET A 115 10.08 -8.30 -0.61
C MET A 115 8.82 -7.45 -0.49
N GLY A 116 8.33 -7.19 0.71
CA GLY A 116 7.21 -6.29 1.00
C GLY A 116 7.53 -4.82 0.74
N MET A 117 8.80 -4.42 0.72
CA MET A 117 9.21 -3.06 0.33
C MET A 117 8.97 -2.78 -1.16
N LEU A 118 8.78 -3.83 -1.97
CA LEU A 118 8.43 -3.73 -3.38
C LEU A 118 6.92 -3.98 -3.54
N PRO A 119 6.08 -2.96 -3.71
CA PRO A 119 4.63 -3.12 -3.84
C PRO A 119 4.24 -3.64 -5.24
N THR A 120 4.85 -4.74 -5.67
CA THR A 120 4.59 -5.38 -6.96
C THR A 120 4.08 -6.80 -6.76
N PRO A 121 3.18 -7.30 -7.65
CA PRO A 121 2.76 -8.71 -7.63
C PRO A 121 3.94 -9.68 -7.78
N GLY A 122 4.99 -9.31 -8.52
CA GLY A 122 6.22 -10.10 -8.67
C GLY A 122 6.92 -10.39 -7.34
N GLY A 123 6.85 -9.46 -6.37
CA GLY A 123 7.46 -9.66 -5.06
C GLY A 123 6.89 -10.85 -4.28
N ILE A 124 5.57 -11.12 -4.38
CA ILE A 124 4.96 -12.27 -3.69
C ILE A 124 5.29 -13.58 -4.43
N MET A 125 5.31 -13.55 -5.75
CA MET A 125 5.69 -14.72 -6.56
C MET A 125 7.12 -15.18 -6.28
N LEU A 126 8.00 -14.30 -5.81
CA LEU A 126 9.35 -14.62 -5.38
C LEU A 126 9.40 -15.04 -3.91
N SER A 127 8.74 -14.32 -3.00
CA SER A 127 8.83 -14.58 -1.56
C SER A 127 8.16 -15.88 -1.14
N ALA A 128 7.00 -16.22 -1.70
CA ALA A 128 6.24 -17.40 -1.30
C ALA A 128 7.01 -18.72 -1.51
N PRO A 129 7.60 -19.02 -2.70
CA PRO A 129 8.43 -20.21 -2.90
C PRO A 129 9.65 -20.24 -1.98
N MET A 130 10.27 -19.08 -1.72
CA MET A 130 11.47 -19.00 -0.85
C MET A 130 11.14 -19.32 0.60
N VAL A 131 10.05 -18.73 1.14
CA VAL A 131 9.56 -19.01 2.50
C VAL A 131 9.18 -20.48 2.61
N ARG A 132 8.50 -21.04 1.61
CA ARG A 132 8.15 -22.45 1.56
C ARG A 132 9.40 -23.35 1.57
N GLN A 133 10.36 -23.11 0.69
CA GLN A 133 11.61 -23.89 0.64
C GLN A 133 12.39 -23.85 1.95
N ALA A 134 12.42 -22.68 2.63
CA ALA A 134 13.07 -22.53 3.92
C ALA A 134 12.30 -23.27 5.03
N GLY A 135 10.97 -23.18 5.03
CA GLY A 135 10.09 -23.73 6.05
C GLY A 135 9.88 -25.26 5.94
N ASP A 136 9.78 -25.81 4.73
CA ASP A 136 9.66 -27.27 4.50
C ASP A 136 10.85 -28.01 5.11
N LYS A 137 12.07 -27.45 5.01
CA LYS A 137 13.29 -27.99 5.64
C LYS A 137 13.28 -27.92 7.18
N MET A 138 12.33 -27.21 7.76
CA MET A 138 12.15 -27.04 9.21
C MET A 138 10.92 -27.76 9.74
N GLY A 139 10.16 -28.44 8.86
CA GLY A 139 8.90 -29.10 9.24
C GLY A 139 7.78 -28.12 9.63
N VAL A 140 7.82 -26.88 9.15
CA VAL A 140 6.80 -25.88 9.46
C VAL A 140 5.56 -26.10 8.58
N GLU A 141 4.38 -26.08 9.19
CA GLU A 141 3.11 -26.26 8.50
C GLU A 141 2.87 -25.20 7.44
N ARG A 142 2.31 -25.57 6.29
CA ARG A 142 2.07 -24.69 5.15
C ARG A 142 1.19 -23.49 5.46
N SER A 143 0.14 -23.70 6.24
CA SER A 143 -0.75 -22.61 6.71
C SER A 143 0.04 -21.54 7.47
N ARG A 144 0.99 -21.94 8.30
CA ARG A 144 1.86 -21.03 9.05
C ARG A 144 2.86 -20.33 8.13
N LEU A 145 3.43 -21.02 7.14
CA LEU A 145 4.32 -20.39 6.15
C LEU A 145 3.58 -19.34 5.33
N ALA A 146 2.34 -19.61 4.95
CA ALA A 146 1.47 -18.63 4.27
C ALA A 146 1.22 -17.42 5.18
N ALA A 147 0.89 -17.63 6.46
CA ALA A 147 0.69 -16.54 7.43
C ALA A 147 1.96 -15.71 7.65
N ILE A 148 3.13 -16.34 7.76
CA ILE A 148 4.43 -15.67 7.87
C ILE A 148 4.67 -14.82 6.62
N ASN A 149 4.54 -15.39 5.42
CA ASN A 149 4.79 -14.68 4.19
C ASN A 149 3.82 -13.49 4.04
N PHE A 150 2.56 -13.70 4.37
CA PHE A 150 1.52 -12.65 4.32
C PHE A 150 1.81 -11.53 5.31
N LEU A 151 1.93 -11.82 6.62
CA LEU A 151 2.08 -10.82 7.65
C LEU A 151 3.35 -9.97 7.46
N PHE A 152 4.53 -10.62 7.36
CA PHE A 152 5.80 -9.89 7.30
C PHE A 152 5.92 -9.05 6.01
N ARG A 153 5.28 -9.45 4.93
CA ARG A 153 5.25 -8.69 3.70
C ARG A 153 4.45 -7.36 3.85
N HIS A 154 3.36 -7.36 4.63
CA HIS A 154 2.46 -6.22 4.76
C HIS A 154 2.82 -5.26 5.90
N LEU A 155 3.88 -5.54 6.66
CA LEU A 155 4.34 -4.65 7.74
C LEU A 155 4.83 -3.29 7.25
N TRP A 156 5.16 -3.16 5.96
CA TRP A 156 5.57 -1.90 5.37
C TRP A 156 4.43 -1.01 4.88
N GLU A 157 3.23 -1.55 4.70
CA GLU A 157 2.09 -0.77 4.18
C GLU A 157 1.80 0.52 4.94
N PRO A 158 1.91 0.58 6.28
CA PRO A 158 1.66 1.80 7.01
C PRO A 158 2.68 2.91 6.75
N VAL A 159 3.93 2.56 6.50
CA VAL A 159 5.05 3.51 6.52
C VAL A 159 5.72 3.74 5.18
N TRP A 160 5.55 2.82 4.23
CA TRP A 160 6.38 2.81 3.04
C TRP A 160 5.81 3.69 1.93
N PRO A 161 6.53 4.72 1.46
CA PRO A 161 5.99 5.72 0.54
C PRO A 161 5.68 5.19 -0.87
N LEU A 162 6.12 4.00 -1.20
CA LEU A 162 5.79 3.34 -2.47
C LEU A 162 4.39 2.73 -2.46
N PHE A 163 3.73 2.64 -1.31
CA PHE A 163 2.29 2.33 -1.22
C PHE A 163 1.49 3.63 -1.38
N PRO A 164 0.68 3.81 -2.43
CA PRO A 164 0.01 5.07 -2.74
C PRO A 164 -0.92 5.60 -1.65
N ALA A 165 -1.38 4.73 -0.75
CA ALA A 165 -2.16 5.13 0.41
C ALA A 165 -1.40 6.10 1.33
N VAL A 166 -0.09 5.89 1.54
CA VAL A 166 0.75 6.72 2.43
C VAL A 166 0.84 8.17 1.95
N PRO A 167 1.29 8.47 0.70
CA PRO A 167 1.29 9.84 0.22
C PRO A 167 -0.12 10.44 0.04
N LEU A 168 -1.15 9.61 -0.19
CA LEU A 168 -2.54 10.09 -0.22
C LEU A 168 -2.97 10.59 1.16
N ILE A 169 -2.75 9.82 2.23
CA ILE A 169 -3.06 10.22 3.60
C ILE A 169 -2.30 11.49 3.97
N GLN A 170 -0.99 11.53 3.70
CA GLN A 170 -0.15 12.69 3.96
C GLN A 170 -0.73 13.96 3.31
N SER A 171 -1.12 13.86 2.04
CA SER A 171 -1.70 14.98 1.32
C SER A 171 -3.06 15.40 1.88
N MET A 172 -3.94 14.45 2.19
CA MET A 172 -5.27 14.73 2.74
C MET A 172 -5.21 15.37 4.13
N LEU A 173 -4.26 14.95 4.97
CA LEU A 173 -4.04 15.52 6.28
C LEU A 173 -3.27 16.85 6.22
N GLY A 174 -2.53 17.13 5.15
CA GLY A 174 -1.69 18.31 5.03
C GLY A 174 -0.54 18.34 6.05
N ILE A 175 0.08 17.19 6.31
CA ILE A 175 1.19 17.01 7.27
C ILE A 175 2.48 16.63 6.56
N SER A 176 3.62 16.66 7.28
CA SER A 176 4.89 16.19 6.72
C SER A 176 4.95 14.65 6.63
N ALA A 177 5.72 14.14 5.66
CA ALA A 177 5.98 12.71 5.53
C ALA A 177 6.61 12.12 6.80
N LEU A 178 7.52 12.85 7.43
CA LEU A 178 8.18 12.44 8.67
C LEU A 178 7.18 12.32 9.83
N THR A 179 6.21 13.24 9.94
CA THR A 179 5.16 13.18 10.96
C THR A 179 4.34 11.91 10.78
N LEU A 180 3.86 11.62 9.57
CA LEU A 180 3.09 10.41 9.30
C LEU A 180 3.91 9.14 9.60
N PHE A 181 5.15 9.09 9.12
CA PHE A 181 6.07 7.98 9.35
C PHE A 181 6.28 7.71 10.84
N SER A 182 6.48 8.73 11.67
CA SER A 182 6.77 8.58 13.10
C SER A 182 5.63 7.93 13.90
N TYR A 183 4.38 8.15 13.50
CA TYR A 183 3.23 7.50 14.11
C TYR A 183 2.99 6.09 13.53
N HIS A 184 3.11 5.93 12.22
CA HIS A 184 2.84 4.67 11.55
C HIS A 184 3.92 3.60 11.81
N ILE A 185 5.16 3.99 12.08
CA ILE A 185 6.24 3.04 12.41
C ILE A 185 5.93 2.23 13.68
N VAL A 186 5.13 2.80 14.58
CA VAL A 186 4.68 2.10 15.80
C VAL A 186 3.75 0.93 15.43
N LEU A 187 2.87 1.11 14.42
CA LEU A 187 1.98 0.05 13.93
C LEU A 187 2.78 -1.09 13.30
N SER A 188 3.75 -0.73 12.44
CA SER A 188 4.66 -1.72 11.83
C SER A 188 5.48 -2.46 12.89
N GLY A 189 5.97 -1.74 13.91
CA GLY A 189 6.71 -2.30 15.04
C GLY A 189 5.88 -3.26 15.90
N ALA A 190 4.64 -2.89 16.20
CA ALA A 190 3.71 -3.75 16.93
C ALA A 190 3.39 -5.03 16.14
N GLY A 191 3.08 -4.89 14.84
CA GLY A 191 2.87 -6.03 13.94
C GLY A 191 4.09 -6.94 13.84
N MET A 192 5.30 -6.36 13.78
CA MET A 192 6.56 -7.10 13.81
C MET A 192 6.72 -7.90 15.11
N LEU A 193 6.49 -7.26 16.26
CA LEU A 193 6.59 -7.91 17.57
C LEU A 193 5.63 -9.09 17.67
N VAL A 194 4.34 -8.88 17.35
CA VAL A 194 3.32 -9.93 17.38
C VAL A 194 3.67 -11.06 16.39
N GLY A 195 4.07 -10.73 15.18
CA GLY A 195 4.49 -11.71 14.17
C GLY A 195 5.67 -12.57 14.63
N VAL A 196 6.69 -11.96 15.22
CA VAL A 196 7.83 -12.67 15.78
C VAL A 196 7.40 -13.59 16.93
N MET A 197 6.63 -13.08 17.89
CA MET A 197 6.19 -13.85 19.06
C MET A 197 5.28 -15.02 18.67
N VAL A 198 4.25 -14.76 17.85
CA VAL A 198 3.21 -15.76 17.54
C VAL A 198 3.64 -16.72 16.43
N LEU A 199 4.23 -16.21 15.34
CA LEU A 199 4.51 -17.01 14.16
C LEU A 199 5.90 -17.66 14.18
N LEU A 200 6.90 -16.98 14.75
CA LEU A 200 8.28 -17.48 14.73
C LEU A 200 8.68 -18.19 16.04
N ILE A 201 8.38 -17.60 17.21
CA ILE A 201 8.83 -18.17 18.49
C ILE A 201 7.93 -19.33 18.90
N SER A 202 6.60 -19.11 18.97
CA SER A 202 5.67 -20.13 19.50
C SER A 202 5.31 -21.24 18.51
N GLY A 203 5.59 -21.06 17.22
CA GLY A 203 5.06 -21.92 16.17
C GLY A 203 6.07 -22.69 15.33
N ILE A 204 7.35 -22.51 15.58
CA ILE A 204 8.39 -23.21 14.83
C ILE A 204 9.13 -24.17 15.77
N PRO A 205 9.28 -25.46 15.40
CA PRO A 205 10.00 -26.42 16.23
C PRO A 205 11.40 -25.95 16.60
N PRO A 206 11.94 -26.34 17.78
CA PRO A 206 13.31 -26.03 18.15
C PRO A 206 14.29 -26.61 17.12
N LYS A 207 15.45 -25.95 17.01
CA LYS A 207 16.47 -26.24 16.00
C LYS A 207 16.89 -27.73 16.08
N GLN A 208 16.74 -28.46 14.98
CA GLN A 208 17.30 -29.80 14.85
C GLN A 208 18.83 -29.72 14.70
N PRO A 209 19.62 -30.64 15.35
CA PRO A 209 21.08 -30.57 15.42
C PRO A 209 21.80 -30.66 14.07
N ASP A 210 21.17 -31.26 13.06
CA ASP A 210 21.80 -31.65 11.79
C ASP A 210 21.78 -30.58 10.68
N GLN A 211 21.49 -29.33 11.03
CA GLN A 211 21.47 -28.29 10.02
C GLN A 211 22.88 -27.74 9.78
N GLN A 212 23.50 -28.14 8.67
CA GLN A 212 24.77 -27.58 8.21
C GLN A 212 24.74 -26.03 8.22
N PRO A 213 25.80 -25.41 8.79
CA PRO A 213 25.89 -23.96 8.77
C PRO A 213 25.94 -23.45 7.31
N PHE A 214 25.13 -22.49 6.98
CA PHE A 214 25.13 -21.83 5.67
C PHE A 214 26.55 -21.27 5.43
N LYS A 215 27.24 -21.70 4.35
CA LYS A 215 28.56 -21.18 4.00
C LYS A 215 28.47 -19.65 3.76
N ARG A 216 29.25 -18.90 4.52
CA ARG A 216 29.08 -17.46 4.71
C ARG A 216 30.07 -16.65 3.88
N HIS A 217 29.57 -15.89 2.91
CA HIS A 217 30.29 -14.77 2.30
C HIS A 217 29.49 -13.47 2.52
N VAL A 218 29.25 -13.10 3.80
CA VAL A 218 28.35 -12.00 4.20
C VAL A 218 28.66 -10.69 3.49
N GLY A 219 29.94 -10.36 3.31
CA GLY A 219 30.32 -9.11 2.65
C GLY A 219 29.86 -9.00 1.18
N HIS A 220 29.93 -10.11 0.43
CA HIS A 220 29.48 -10.13 -0.96
C HIS A 220 27.94 -10.03 -1.04
N HIS A 221 27.26 -10.84 -0.24
CA HIS A 221 25.80 -10.84 -0.19
C HIS A 221 25.20 -9.50 0.29
N LEU A 222 25.85 -8.83 1.26
CA LEU A 222 25.44 -7.51 1.70
C LEU A 222 25.59 -6.45 0.59
N LYS A 223 26.69 -6.52 -0.16
CA LYS A 223 26.92 -5.63 -1.30
C LYS A 223 25.86 -5.82 -2.38
N ASP A 224 25.58 -7.06 -2.76
CA ASP A 224 24.56 -7.37 -3.76
C ASP A 224 23.16 -6.94 -3.29
N PHE A 225 22.86 -7.15 -2.03
CA PHE A 225 21.60 -6.72 -1.42
C PHE A 225 21.47 -5.17 -1.46
N LEU A 226 22.46 -4.44 -0.95
CA LEU A 226 22.45 -2.98 -0.95
C LEU A 226 22.38 -2.42 -2.39
N HIS A 227 23.08 -3.08 -3.34
CA HIS A 227 23.04 -2.70 -4.74
C HIS A 227 21.67 -2.93 -5.41
N ALA A 228 20.90 -3.90 -4.95
CA ALA A 228 19.55 -4.16 -5.44
C ALA A 228 18.51 -3.24 -4.77
N PHE A 229 18.68 -2.89 -3.49
CA PHE A 229 17.69 -2.14 -2.71
C PHE A 229 17.87 -0.62 -2.71
N TRP A 230 19.03 -0.10 -3.17
CA TRP A 230 19.28 1.35 -3.09
C TRP A 230 18.21 2.22 -3.78
N PRO A 231 17.59 1.84 -4.94
CA PRO A 231 16.59 2.69 -5.56
C PRO A 231 15.37 2.93 -4.67
N ILE A 232 15.00 1.89 -3.93
CA ILE A 232 13.84 1.87 -3.04
C ILE A 232 14.14 2.70 -1.77
N VAL A 233 15.29 2.46 -1.15
CA VAL A 233 15.74 3.19 0.05
C VAL A 233 15.99 4.67 -0.28
N PHE A 234 16.57 4.95 -1.44
CA PHE A 234 16.78 6.32 -1.93
C PHE A 234 15.44 7.07 -2.07
N THR A 235 14.44 6.44 -2.71
CA THR A 235 13.10 7.04 -2.87
C THR A 235 12.44 7.33 -1.52
N ALA A 236 12.52 6.37 -0.58
CA ALA A 236 11.97 6.54 0.76
C ALA A 236 12.70 7.62 1.56
N GLY A 237 14.02 7.68 1.45
CA GLY A 237 14.84 8.71 2.09
C GLY A 237 14.52 10.12 1.59
N LEU A 238 14.35 10.32 0.29
CA LEU A 238 13.93 11.59 -0.29
C LEU A 238 12.54 12.01 0.18
N TYR A 239 11.62 11.07 0.26
CA TYR A 239 10.26 11.36 0.71
C TYR A 239 10.20 11.71 2.20
N ILE A 240 10.76 10.87 3.06
CA ILE A 240 10.67 11.04 4.52
C ILE A 240 11.53 12.22 4.99
N GLY A 241 12.74 12.36 4.43
CA GLY A 241 13.69 13.38 4.85
C GLY A 241 13.48 14.75 4.23
N LEU A 242 13.08 14.79 2.94
CA LEU A 242 13.00 16.04 2.17
C LEU A 242 11.60 16.35 1.65
N ASN A 243 10.58 15.54 1.97
CA ASN A 243 9.21 15.66 1.45
C ASN A 243 9.13 15.65 -0.09
N VAL A 244 10.11 15.05 -0.78
CA VAL A 244 10.08 14.92 -2.24
C VAL A 244 9.01 13.88 -2.60
N PRO A 245 8.08 14.20 -3.55
CA PRO A 245 7.05 13.24 -3.96
C PRO A 245 7.64 11.90 -4.38
N PRO A 246 7.10 10.75 -3.93
CA PRO A 246 7.68 9.43 -4.20
C PRO A 246 7.82 9.11 -5.69
N ALA A 247 6.90 9.62 -6.53
CA ALA A 247 6.97 9.49 -7.98
C ALA A 247 8.25 10.13 -8.56
N VAL A 248 8.67 11.28 -8.02
CA VAL A 248 9.91 11.95 -8.44
C VAL A 248 11.11 11.14 -7.96
N GLY A 249 11.11 10.72 -6.70
CA GLY A 249 12.20 9.93 -6.12
C GLY A 249 12.47 8.63 -6.89
N ILE A 250 11.40 7.87 -7.19
CA ILE A 250 11.54 6.61 -7.93
C ILE A 250 11.93 6.83 -9.39
N PHE A 251 11.45 7.91 -10.03
CA PHE A 251 11.88 8.28 -11.38
C PHE A 251 13.38 8.56 -11.43
N LEU A 252 13.89 9.36 -10.49
CA LEU A 252 15.33 9.62 -10.37
C LEU A 252 16.13 8.34 -10.10
N ALA A 253 15.60 7.46 -9.25
CA ALA A 253 16.21 6.16 -8.95
C ALA A 253 16.28 5.26 -10.20
N ILE A 254 15.24 5.23 -11.04
CA ILE A 254 15.23 4.49 -12.33
C ILE A 254 16.31 5.03 -13.25
N ILE A 255 16.37 6.35 -13.43
CA ILE A 255 17.40 6.97 -14.26
C ILE A 255 18.81 6.62 -13.74
N GLY A 256 19.03 6.77 -12.43
CA GLY A 256 20.28 6.36 -11.80
C GLY A 256 20.63 4.89 -12.03
N LEU A 257 19.64 4.00 -11.87
CA LEU A 257 19.81 2.56 -12.07
C LEU A 257 20.24 2.23 -13.51
N LEU A 258 19.53 2.78 -14.50
CA LEU A 258 19.80 2.52 -15.92
C LEU A 258 21.14 3.11 -16.38
N THR A 259 21.51 4.29 -15.88
CA THR A 259 22.79 4.94 -16.22
C THR A 259 23.97 4.24 -15.53
N MET A 260 23.88 3.89 -14.25
CA MET A 260 24.94 3.16 -13.52
C MET A 260 25.24 1.80 -14.16
N HIS A 261 24.22 1.12 -14.67
CA HIS A 261 24.37 -0.16 -15.37
C HIS A 261 24.63 0.00 -16.88
N ARG A 262 24.83 1.23 -17.37
CA ARG A 262 25.11 1.54 -18.77
C ARG A 262 24.11 0.91 -19.75
N VAL A 263 22.84 0.86 -19.35
CA VAL A 263 21.77 0.34 -20.22
C VAL A 263 21.63 1.26 -21.45
N PRO A 264 21.71 0.73 -22.67
CA PRO A 264 21.59 1.55 -23.87
C PRO A 264 20.23 2.25 -23.95
N LEU A 265 20.19 3.51 -24.36
CA LEU A 265 18.94 4.30 -24.47
C LEU A 265 17.87 3.60 -25.33
N LYS A 266 18.26 2.83 -26.33
CA LYS A 266 17.35 2.03 -27.17
C LYS A 266 16.55 1.00 -26.38
N GLN A 267 17.07 0.53 -25.23
CA GLN A 267 16.40 -0.45 -24.36
C GLN A 267 15.49 0.20 -23.31
N TRP A 268 15.65 1.50 -23.04
CA TRP A 268 14.81 2.22 -22.06
C TRP A 268 13.33 2.13 -22.40
N GLY A 269 12.97 2.21 -23.70
CA GLY A 269 11.60 2.03 -24.15
C GLY A 269 10.98 0.69 -23.77
N ALA A 270 11.80 -0.38 -23.70
CA ALA A 270 11.34 -1.69 -23.24
C ALA A 270 11.07 -1.69 -21.72
N VAL A 271 11.94 -1.08 -20.92
CA VAL A 271 11.77 -0.91 -19.47
C VAL A 271 10.49 -0.12 -19.17
N PHE A 272 10.31 1.04 -19.79
CA PHE A 272 9.13 1.89 -19.56
C PHE A 272 7.82 1.30 -20.10
N ARG A 273 7.89 0.27 -20.95
CA ARG A 273 6.70 -0.45 -21.42
C ARG A 273 5.98 -1.17 -20.27
N ALA A 274 6.68 -1.49 -19.19
CA ALA A 274 6.09 -2.03 -17.96
C ALA A 274 5.14 -1.06 -17.24
N ALA A 275 5.18 0.25 -17.58
CA ALA A 275 4.21 1.23 -17.12
C ALA A 275 2.81 1.11 -17.76
N ARG A 276 2.60 0.20 -18.73
CA ARG A 276 1.31 0.03 -19.41
C ARG A 276 0.35 -0.83 -18.58
N GLU A 277 -0.18 -0.24 -17.52
CA GLU A 277 -1.12 -0.87 -16.59
C GLU A 277 -2.41 -0.03 -16.48
N PRO A 278 -3.31 -0.10 -17.48
CA PRO A 278 -4.50 0.75 -17.54
C PRO A 278 -5.44 0.52 -16.36
N ASP A 279 -5.50 -0.69 -15.80
CA ASP A 279 -6.35 -0.97 -14.65
C ASP A 279 -5.92 -0.22 -13.39
N MET A 280 -4.61 -0.02 -13.20
CA MET A 280 -4.09 0.79 -12.10
C MET A 280 -4.42 2.29 -12.26
N VAL A 281 -4.38 2.79 -13.50
CA VAL A 281 -4.82 4.16 -13.80
C VAL A 281 -6.30 4.34 -13.49
N LEU A 282 -7.15 3.40 -13.91
CA LEU A 282 -8.58 3.40 -13.63
C LEU A 282 -8.86 3.28 -12.13
N LEU A 283 -8.07 2.50 -11.39
CA LEU A 283 -8.20 2.36 -9.95
C LEU A 283 -8.02 3.70 -9.23
N ILE A 284 -6.94 4.41 -9.55
CA ILE A 284 -6.66 5.73 -8.93
C ILE A 284 -7.70 6.75 -9.35
N PHE A 285 -8.04 6.79 -10.65
CA PHE A 285 -9.09 7.66 -11.15
C PHE A 285 -10.41 7.42 -10.42
N GLY A 286 -10.88 6.17 -10.36
CA GLY A 286 -12.13 5.81 -9.71
C GLY A 286 -12.15 6.14 -8.22
N ALA A 287 -11.04 5.90 -7.50
CA ALA A 287 -10.92 6.22 -6.09
C ALA A 287 -10.96 7.73 -5.82
N LEU A 288 -10.23 8.53 -6.59
CA LEU A 288 -10.26 9.99 -6.46
C LEU A 288 -11.58 10.59 -6.95
N PHE A 289 -12.19 10.01 -7.97
CA PHE A 289 -13.51 10.41 -8.42
C PHE A 289 -14.59 10.12 -7.37
N PHE A 290 -14.50 8.96 -6.71
CA PHE A 290 -15.36 8.64 -5.55
C PHE A 290 -15.22 9.70 -4.44
N LYS A 291 -13.97 10.06 -4.09
CA LYS A 291 -13.64 11.12 -3.12
C LYS A 291 -14.29 12.47 -3.53
N VAL A 292 -14.10 12.89 -4.77
CA VAL A 292 -14.65 14.16 -5.27
C VAL A 292 -16.18 14.17 -5.19
N ASN A 293 -16.84 13.08 -5.55
CA ASN A 293 -18.30 12.97 -5.43
C ASN A 293 -18.80 13.14 -3.98
N LEU A 294 -18.08 12.55 -3.01
CA LEU A 294 -18.39 12.70 -1.60
C LEU A 294 -18.23 14.16 -1.13
N GLU A 295 -17.13 14.80 -1.51
CA GLU A 295 -16.84 16.19 -1.12
C GLU A 295 -17.85 17.15 -1.77
N THR A 296 -18.10 17.00 -3.07
CA THR A 296 -18.98 17.91 -3.86
C THR A 296 -20.43 17.81 -3.46
N SER A 297 -20.93 16.63 -3.09
CA SER A 297 -22.34 16.42 -2.72
C SER A 297 -22.72 16.92 -1.33
N GLY A 298 -21.75 17.28 -0.47
CA GLY A 298 -22.00 17.54 0.95
C GLY A 298 -22.39 16.29 1.76
N ALA A 299 -22.24 15.10 1.17
CA ALA A 299 -22.56 13.83 1.81
C ALA A 299 -21.79 13.62 3.12
N ILE A 300 -20.53 14.09 3.16
CA ILE A 300 -19.66 13.96 4.34
C ILE A 300 -20.33 14.62 5.56
N GLY A 301 -20.73 15.89 5.45
CA GLY A 301 -21.39 16.63 6.53
C GLY A 301 -22.67 15.93 7.01
N SER A 302 -23.52 15.50 6.06
CA SER A 302 -24.78 14.80 6.37
C SER A 302 -24.57 13.47 7.10
N VAL A 303 -23.54 12.71 6.74
CA VAL A 303 -23.22 11.42 7.39
C VAL A 303 -22.61 11.66 8.76
N VAL A 304 -21.69 12.59 8.91
CA VAL A 304 -21.07 12.95 10.21
C VAL A 304 -22.15 13.44 11.18
N GLU A 305 -23.06 14.33 10.76
CA GLU A 305 -24.17 14.80 11.60
C GLU A 305 -25.08 13.65 12.04
N TYR A 306 -25.43 12.75 11.10
CA TYR A 306 -26.25 11.58 11.44
C TYR A 306 -25.58 10.68 12.47
N LEU A 307 -24.28 10.36 12.29
CA LEU A 307 -23.53 9.49 13.20
C LEU A 307 -23.35 10.12 14.59
N THR A 308 -23.17 11.45 14.63
CA THR A 308 -23.11 12.20 15.89
C THR A 308 -24.48 12.17 16.62
N ARG A 309 -25.57 12.31 15.88
CA ARG A 309 -26.94 12.28 16.43
C ARG A 309 -27.29 10.92 17.02
N VAL A 310 -26.82 9.82 16.45
CA VAL A 310 -27.01 8.47 16.99
C VAL A 310 -25.93 8.06 17.99
N HIS A 311 -25.13 9.02 18.46
CA HIS A 311 -24.11 8.86 19.51
C HIS A 311 -23.05 7.77 19.21
N VAL A 312 -22.68 7.58 17.96
CA VAL A 312 -21.56 6.68 17.61
C VAL A 312 -20.25 7.30 18.13
N PRO A 313 -19.48 6.60 18.98
CA PRO A 313 -18.21 7.13 19.45
C PRO A 313 -17.24 7.39 18.30
N PRO A 314 -16.59 8.58 18.21
CA PRO A 314 -15.65 8.89 17.13
C PRO A 314 -14.55 7.85 16.97
N SER A 315 -14.00 7.32 18.05
CA SER A 315 -12.98 6.27 18.03
C SER A 315 -13.47 4.96 17.38
N ALA A 316 -14.71 4.56 17.67
CA ALA A 316 -15.31 3.38 17.04
C ALA A 316 -15.51 3.60 15.53
N LEU A 317 -16.02 4.77 15.13
CA LEU A 317 -16.19 5.09 13.72
C LEU A 317 -14.85 5.12 12.98
N VAL A 318 -13.86 5.80 13.56
CA VAL A 318 -12.52 5.96 13.01
C VAL A 318 -11.83 4.60 12.79
N PHE A 319 -12.06 3.62 13.65
CA PHE A 319 -11.54 2.26 13.51
C PHE A 319 -12.40 1.39 12.58
N LEU A 320 -13.71 1.32 12.81
CA LEU A 320 -14.59 0.36 12.15
C LEU A 320 -14.85 0.71 10.68
N LEU A 321 -14.95 1.99 10.32
CA LEU A 321 -15.24 2.39 8.95
C LEU A 321 -14.12 1.95 7.98
N PRO A 322 -12.84 2.28 8.21
CA PRO A 322 -11.76 1.77 7.36
C PRO A 322 -11.64 0.24 7.42
N MET A 323 -11.87 -0.38 8.58
CA MET A 323 -11.83 -1.83 8.73
C MET A 323 -12.85 -2.51 7.82
N LEU A 324 -14.10 -2.05 7.82
CA LEU A 324 -15.16 -2.63 7.00
C LEU A 324 -14.89 -2.41 5.49
N VAL A 325 -14.49 -1.20 5.10
CA VAL A 325 -14.20 -0.90 3.70
C VAL A 325 -12.97 -1.67 3.21
N ALA A 326 -11.91 -1.78 4.01
CA ALA A 326 -10.74 -2.59 3.70
C ALA A 326 -11.07 -4.08 3.59
N PHE A 327 -11.91 -4.61 4.49
CA PHE A 327 -12.39 -5.98 4.44
C PHE A 327 -13.19 -6.25 3.16
N MET A 328 -13.98 -5.29 2.70
CA MET A 328 -14.79 -5.42 1.48
C MET A 328 -13.96 -5.29 0.21
N THR A 329 -13.01 -4.36 0.16
CA THR A 329 -12.23 -4.04 -1.04
C THR A 329 -10.97 -4.89 -1.20
N GLY A 330 -10.34 -5.28 -0.09
CA GLY A 330 -9.06 -5.98 -0.06
C GLY A 330 -7.86 -5.13 -0.51
N VAL A 331 -8.01 -3.79 -0.61
CA VAL A 331 -6.98 -2.89 -1.14
C VAL A 331 -6.89 -1.60 -0.32
N THR A 332 -5.66 -1.20 0.04
CA THR A 332 -5.36 -0.07 0.93
C THR A 332 -5.78 1.28 0.34
N MET A 333 -5.35 1.57 -0.89
CA MET A 333 -5.51 2.90 -1.51
C MET A 333 -6.99 3.29 -1.72
N PRO A 334 -7.87 2.46 -2.30
CA PRO A 334 -9.31 2.77 -2.39
C PRO A 334 -9.95 2.95 -1.01
N THR A 335 -9.55 2.14 -0.03
CA THR A 335 -10.06 2.30 1.35
C THR A 335 -9.77 3.68 1.90
N VAL A 336 -8.55 4.17 1.75
CA VAL A 336 -8.18 5.54 2.17
C VAL A 336 -9.01 6.58 1.41
N ALA A 337 -9.08 6.50 0.09
CA ALA A 337 -9.81 7.47 -0.73
C ALA A 337 -11.31 7.56 -0.38
N ILE A 338 -11.91 6.44 0.03
CA ILE A 338 -13.33 6.37 0.41
C ILE A 338 -13.55 6.85 1.84
N THR A 339 -12.71 6.44 2.79
CA THR A 339 -13.00 6.61 4.23
C THR A 339 -12.42 7.89 4.81
N TYR A 340 -11.22 8.30 4.41
CA TYR A 340 -10.56 9.47 4.98
C TYR A 340 -11.31 10.78 4.81
N PRO A 341 -12.04 11.05 3.70
CA PRO A 341 -12.90 12.23 3.62
C PRO A 341 -13.88 12.40 4.78
N PHE A 342 -14.41 11.29 5.32
CA PHE A 342 -15.26 11.31 6.53
C PHE A 342 -14.45 11.44 7.80
N LEU A 343 -13.31 10.78 7.85
CA LEU A 343 -12.50 10.73 9.07
C LEU A 343 -11.80 12.06 9.36
N LEU A 344 -11.52 12.88 8.33
CA LEU A 344 -10.93 14.21 8.51
C LEU A 344 -11.78 15.11 9.41
N ALA A 345 -13.10 14.92 9.47
CA ALA A 345 -13.98 15.64 10.39
C ALA A 345 -13.65 15.37 11.88
N PHE A 346 -13.06 14.21 12.18
CA PHE A 346 -12.70 13.78 13.52
C PHE A 346 -11.19 13.89 13.79
N ILE A 347 -10.39 13.56 12.79
CA ILE A 347 -8.92 13.59 12.85
C ILE A 347 -8.43 15.03 12.79
N GLY A 348 -9.03 15.87 11.94
CA GLY A 348 -8.53 17.21 11.62
C GLY A 348 -7.43 17.18 10.56
N THR A 349 -6.89 18.36 10.23
CA THR A 349 -5.84 18.56 9.21
C THR A 349 -4.74 19.50 9.72
N GLY A 350 -3.58 19.47 9.07
CA GLY A 350 -2.43 20.31 9.40
C GLY A 350 -1.88 20.06 10.81
N PRO A 351 -1.34 21.09 11.49
CA PRO A 351 -0.74 20.95 12.82
C PRO A 351 -1.70 20.48 13.92
N GLN A 352 -3.01 20.59 13.69
CA GLN A 352 -4.05 20.20 14.64
C GLN A 352 -4.55 18.77 14.42
N ALA A 353 -4.01 18.04 13.46
CA ALA A 353 -4.38 16.67 13.19
C ALA A 353 -4.11 15.78 14.41
N LYS A 354 -5.14 15.06 14.84
CA LYS A 354 -5.08 14.12 15.97
C LYS A 354 -4.47 12.80 15.50
N MET A 355 -3.15 12.75 15.45
CA MET A 355 -2.41 11.61 14.90
C MET A 355 -2.68 10.27 15.61
N GLY A 356 -3.12 10.29 16.88
CA GLY A 356 -3.58 9.07 17.56
C GLY A 356 -4.87 8.50 16.95
N LEU A 357 -5.81 9.35 16.52
CA LEU A 357 -7.00 8.91 15.80
C LEU A 357 -6.66 8.46 14.38
N GLU A 358 -5.72 9.12 13.72
CA GLU A 358 -5.24 8.70 12.41
C GLU A 358 -4.59 7.31 12.48
N ALA A 359 -3.69 7.06 13.43
CA ALA A 359 -3.09 5.74 13.66
C ALA A 359 -4.15 4.68 13.98
N LEU A 360 -5.21 5.04 14.72
CA LEU A 360 -6.34 4.16 14.97
C LEU A 360 -7.11 3.84 13.67
N ALA A 361 -7.31 4.82 12.79
CA ALA A 361 -7.94 4.64 11.48
C ALA A 361 -7.13 3.68 10.60
N PHE A 362 -5.82 3.89 10.53
CA PHE A 362 -4.94 3.01 9.77
C PHE A 362 -4.84 1.61 10.38
N SER A 363 -4.93 1.48 11.71
CA SER A 363 -5.04 0.18 12.39
C SER A 363 -6.30 -0.55 11.94
N GLY A 364 -7.46 0.12 11.94
CA GLY A 364 -8.71 -0.46 11.44
C GLY A 364 -8.58 -0.95 10.00
N LEU A 365 -8.03 -0.11 9.12
CA LEU A 365 -7.74 -0.47 7.73
C LEU A 365 -6.88 -1.73 7.64
N THR A 366 -5.78 -1.79 8.40
CA THR A 366 -4.86 -2.93 8.43
C THR A 366 -5.56 -4.21 8.90
N PHE A 367 -6.37 -4.13 9.96
CA PHE A 367 -7.17 -5.26 10.42
C PHE A 367 -8.15 -5.75 9.35
N GLY A 368 -8.85 -4.83 8.67
CA GLY A 368 -9.75 -5.17 7.57
C GLY A 368 -9.04 -5.90 6.44
N LEU A 369 -7.86 -5.41 6.03
CA LEU A 369 -7.04 -6.05 5.01
C LEU A 369 -6.53 -7.44 5.41
N TRP A 370 -6.16 -7.63 6.65
CA TRP A 370 -5.64 -8.93 7.10
C TRP A 370 -6.73 -9.98 7.30
N LEU A 371 -7.96 -9.55 7.57
CA LEU A 371 -9.11 -10.44 7.74
C LEU A 371 -9.84 -10.75 6.44
N THR A 372 -9.61 -9.98 5.38
CA THR A 372 -10.37 -10.14 4.14
C THR A 372 -9.95 -11.40 3.34
N PRO A 373 -10.92 -12.20 2.88
CA PRO A 373 -10.63 -13.34 1.99
C PRO A 373 -10.33 -12.93 0.54
N VAL A 374 -10.57 -11.66 0.17
CA VAL A 374 -10.40 -11.19 -1.21
C VAL A 374 -9.05 -10.54 -1.47
N HIS A 375 -8.17 -10.45 -0.47
CA HIS A 375 -6.84 -9.90 -0.64
C HIS A 375 -5.97 -10.79 -1.53
N LEU A 376 -5.53 -10.25 -2.67
CA LEU A 376 -4.80 -10.99 -3.71
C LEU A 376 -3.55 -11.73 -3.21
N CYS A 377 -2.89 -11.18 -2.20
CA CYS A 377 -1.67 -11.79 -1.66
C CYS A 377 -1.93 -13.07 -0.85
N LEU A 378 -3.14 -13.26 -0.30
CA LEU A 378 -3.45 -14.43 0.51
C LEU A 378 -3.42 -15.74 -0.29
N PRO A 379 -4.17 -15.90 -1.39
CA PRO A 379 -4.12 -17.11 -2.21
C PRO A 379 -2.76 -17.33 -2.89
N LEU A 380 -1.99 -16.29 -3.14
CA LEU A 380 -0.63 -16.41 -3.70
C LEU A 380 0.42 -16.81 -2.65
N SER A 381 0.11 -16.69 -1.35
CA SER A 381 0.98 -17.11 -0.25
C SER A 381 0.77 -18.58 0.16
N ALA A 382 -0.38 -19.15 -0.16
CA ALA A 382 -0.77 -20.52 0.14
C ALA A 382 -0.21 -21.52 -0.88
#